data_42f3b99d169d32f2ac98f59a3e96b515
#
_entry.id   42f3b99d169d32f2ac98f59a3e96b515
#
_cell.length_a   1.000
_cell.length_b   1.000
_cell.length_c   1.000
_cell.angle_alpha   90.00
_cell.angle_beta   90.00
_cell.angle_gamma   90.00
#
_symmetry.space_group_name_H-M   'P 1'
#
loop_
_entity.id
_entity.type
_entity.pdbx_description
1 polymer ?
#
loop_
_entity_poly.entity_id
_entity_poly.type
_entity_poly.pdbx_seq_one_letter_code
_entity_poly.pdbx_strand_id
1 'polypeptide(L)'
;MSVGIDIGSGNDYDIANDSEEDMGASGSDAERKAAGESLLTERCAYSLGVAPERRAVAGVNGREGIRKIRMNKGGTALDRTSFEVLSFFIGKEGMNMIDIKENEQLSKLNHSCAHMMAQAVKRLYPQAKFWVGPVVSEGFYYDMDLGDKKITDDDLPLIEKEMKKIAKDGKRIVREEISKAEALEMFKDDEYKLDLISNLEDGSITVYRQGEFVDLCRGPHVDTVKQCRNFKLLKHSGAYWKGDANNKMLQRIYGVCFETKEELEEHLQLLEEAKKRDHKKLGRELGLFMMSEYAAGMPIFLPNGMILRNVLEQFWYEEHTKEGYQFIKTPIMMSKELWETSGHWDHYKDNMYTTMVDEREFAIKPMNCPGAMLVYNSTLHSYKDLPLRMGELGQVHRHEASGALNGLFRVRTFTQDDAHLFMRPDQVEEEVKRLIAFIDRMYSIFGLTYDIELSTRPDDFMGEIATWDACEKALGDACVAAGKTFRINAGDGAFYGPKLDFHIRDSLGRVWQCGTIQMDMNLPERFDCTYVDSEGKKVRPVMLHRVIYGSIERFIGILIEHYGGHFPMWL
;
A
#
# COMPACT_ATOMS: atom_id res chain seq x y z
N MET A 1 -1.61 -40.00 25.61
CA MET A 1 -0.45 -40.19 26.50
C MET A 1 0.14 -38.82 26.76
N SER A 2 -0.11 -38.33 27.95
CA SER A 2 0.37 -37.06 28.47
C SER A 2 1.74 -37.25 29.06
N VAL A 3 2.67 -36.36 28.76
CA VAL A 3 3.90 -36.21 29.56
C VAL A 3 3.95 -34.76 30.02
N GLY A 4 3.64 -34.60 31.32
CA GLY A 4 3.85 -33.36 32.04
C GLY A 4 5.32 -33.19 32.40
N ILE A 5 5.81 -31.95 32.38
CA ILE A 5 7.04 -31.57 33.06
C ILE A 5 6.67 -30.49 34.07
N ASP A 6 6.83 -30.88 35.32
CA ASP A 6 6.73 -30.10 36.54
C ASP A 6 8.01 -29.27 36.69
N ILE A 7 7.90 -27.96 36.96
CA ILE A 7 9.02 -27.15 37.43
C ILE A 7 8.55 -26.42 38.70
N GLY A 8 9.19 -26.80 39.77
CA GLY A 8 8.94 -26.44 41.15
C GLY A 8 9.17 -24.96 41.46
N SER A 9 8.44 -24.61 42.48
CA SER A 9 8.46 -23.39 43.27
C SER A 9 9.79 -23.14 44.03
N GLY A 10 10.09 -21.88 44.23
CA GLY A 10 10.94 -21.41 45.34
C GLY A 10 11.85 -20.23 45.00
N ASN A 11 11.54 -19.05 45.44
CA ASN A 11 12.08 -18.41 46.63
C ASN A 11 11.74 -16.92 46.72
N ASP A 12 11.30 -16.62 47.91
CA ASP A 12 11.07 -15.32 48.52
C ASP A 12 12.27 -14.36 48.41
N TYR A 13 11.98 -13.10 48.27
CA TYR A 13 12.81 -12.00 48.75
C TYR A 13 11.97 -11.00 49.51
N ASP A 14 12.29 -10.90 50.82
CA ASP A 14 11.73 -10.00 51.82
C ASP A 14 11.88 -8.52 51.48
N ILE A 15 10.83 -7.79 51.79
CA ILE A 15 10.81 -6.34 51.90
C ILE A 15 11.21 -5.98 53.33
N ALA A 16 12.35 -5.33 53.50
CA ALA A 16 12.71 -4.67 54.73
C ALA A 16 12.24 -3.21 54.73
N ASN A 17 11.32 -2.93 55.63
CA ASN A 17 11.01 -1.57 56.09
C ASN A 17 12.21 -1.03 56.85
N ASP A 18 12.57 0.20 56.59
CA ASP A 18 13.23 1.04 57.61
C ASP A 18 12.67 2.47 57.62
N SER A 19 12.56 2.92 58.83
CA SER A 19 11.79 3.98 59.45
C SER A 19 12.30 5.41 59.19
N GLU A 20 11.32 6.31 59.27
CA GLU A 20 11.38 7.75 59.48
C GLU A 20 12.56 8.30 60.29
N GLU A 21 13.15 9.39 59.83
CA GLU A 21 13.59 10.51 60.70
C GLU A 21 13.30 11.85 60.06
N ASP A 22 12.62 12.64 60.82
CA ASP A 22 12.09 13.98 60.65
C ASP A 22 13.20 15.03 60.86
N MET A 23 13.40 15.98 59.92
CA MET A 23 14.00 17.28 60.24
C MET A 23 13.43 18.39 59.34
N GLY A 24 12.67 19.26 59.94
CA GLY A 24 12.07 20.43 59.34
C GLY A 24 13.06 21.53 59.01
N ALA A 25 12.81 22.22 57.91
CA ALA A 25 13.27 23.56 57.65
C ALA A 25 12.26 24.35 56.80
N SER A 26 11.72 25.39 57.38
CA SER A 26 10.83 26.37 56.80
C SER A 26 11.57 27.26 55.79
N GLY A 27 11.12 27.26 54.54
CA GLY A 27 11.52 28.26 53.52
C GLY A 27 10.25 28.72 52.78
N SER A 28 10.09 30.04 52.66
CA SER A 28 8.87 30.68 52.16
C SER A 28 8.57 30.40 50.71
N ASP A 29 7.30 30.31 50.36
CA ASP A 29 6.74 30.02 49.02
C ASP A 29 7.16 30.99 47.89
N ALA A 30 7.79 32.12 48.22
CA ALA A 30 8.26 33.10 47.25
C ALA A 30 9.57 32.68 46.53
N GLU A 31 10.46 31.93 47.19
CA GLU A 31 11.74 31.49 46.59
C GLU A 31 11.59 30.25 45.71
N ARG A 32 10.55 29.46 45.90
CA ARG A 32 10.26 28.30 45.05
C ARG A 32 9.67 28.66 43.68
N LYS A 33 9.01 29.80 43.55
CA LYS A 33 8.48 30.30 42.27
C LYS A 33 9.56 30.87 41.36
N ALA A 34 10.57 31.55 41.91
CA ALA A 34 11.65 32.13 41.13
C ALA A 34 12.62 31.08 40.57
N ALA A 35 12.83 29.96 41.27
CA ALA A 35 13.67 28.86 40.78
C ALA A 35 12.99 27.99 39.69
N GLY A 36 11.64 27.92 39.67
CA GLY A 36 10.86 27.19 38.67
C GLY A 36 10.80 27.87 37.30
N GLU A 37 10.77 29.19 37.29
CA GLU A 37 10.71 29.95 36.03
C GLU A 37 12.08 30.06 35.32
N SER A 38 13.20 29.99 36.05
CA SER A 38 14.55 30.01 35.48
C SER A 38 14.89 28.69 34.77
N LEU A 39 14.39 27.54 35.23
CA LEU A 39 14.65 26.21 34.61
C LEU A 39 13.80 25.92 33.37
N LEU A 40 12.67 26.60 33.19
CA LEU A 40 11.82 26.47 32.02
C LEU A 40 12.31 27.33 30.84
N THR A 41 12.99 28.46 31.10
CA THR A 41 13.54 29.32 30.05
C THR A 41 14.86 28.76 29.44
N GLU A 42 15.66 28.05 30.21
CA GLU A 42 16.87 27.41 29.67
C GLU A 42 16.61 26.14 28.84
N ARG A 43 15.52 25.42 29.10
CA ARG A 43 15.17 24.22 28.30
C ARG A 43 14.54 24.56 26.94
N CYS A 44 13.93 25.71 26.75
CA CYS A 44 13.39 26.15 25.46
C CYS A 44 14.46 26.75 24.53
N ALA A 45 15.62 27.17 25.02
CA ALA A 45 16.68 27.76 24.20
C ALA A 45 17.55 26.70 23.47
N TYR A 46 17.52 25.45 23.89
CA TYR A 46 18.31 24.37 23.25
C TYR A 46 17.63 23.71 22.03
N SER A 47 16.39 24.05 21.73
CA SER A 47 15.65 23.51 20.58
C SER A 47 15.66 24.41 19.34
N LEU A 48 16.23 25.60 19.42
CA LEU A 48 16.31 26.55 18.29
C LEU A 48 17.76 26.85 17.94
N GLY A 49 18.53 25.90 17.47
CA GLY A 49 19.91 25.94 17.01
C GLY A 49 20.47 27.29 16.51
N VAL A 50 20.71 28.24 17.41
CA VAL A 50 21.48 29.46 17.13
C VAL A 50 22.83 29.33 17.81
N ALA A 51 23.86 29.02 17.01
CA ALA A 51 25.25 29.01 17.48
C ALA A 51 25.81 30.44 17.64
N PRO A 52 26.62 30.71 18.66
CA PRO A 52 27.23 32.03 18.84
C PRO A 52 28.35 32.28 17.84
N GLU A 53 28.38 33.49 17.29
CA GLU A 53 29.40 34.00 16.39
C GLU A 53 30.83 33.85 16.95
N ARG A 54 31.73 33.22 16.19
CA ARG A 54 33.19 33.39 16.36
C ARG A 54 33.71 34.30 15.26
N ARG A 55 34.39 35.38 15.68
CA ARG A 55 35.07 36.36 14.83
C ARG A 55 36.08 35.67 13.90
N ALA A 56 35.99 35.99 12.62
CA ALA A 56 36.94 35.60 11.61
C ALA A 56 38.03 36.67 11.44
N VAL A 57 39.27 36.21 11.28
CA VAL A 57 40.41 37.00 10.83
C VAL A 57 40.50 36.92 9.29
N ALA A 58 40.80 38.08 8.70
CA ALA A 58 40.76 38.34 7.26
C ALA A 58 41.81 37.59 6.44
N GLY A 59 41.49 37.37 5.18
CA GLY A 59 42.47 37.28 4.09
C GLY A 59 41.98 36.51 2.86
N VAL A 60 41.89 37.28 1.79
CA VAL A 60 42.08 36.98 0.37
C VAL A 60 40.85 37.08 -0.54
N ASN A 61 41.01 37.97 -1.51
CA ASN A 61 40.13 38.42 -2.58
C ASN A 61 39.60 37.34 -3.53
N GLY A 62 38.34 37.50 -3.95
CA GLY A 62 37.74 36.89 -5.14
C GLY A 62 36.31 37.44 -5.33
N ARG A 63 36.16 38.41 -6.21
CA ARG A 63 34.88 38.98 -6.60
C ARG A 63 34.12 37.99 -7.48
N GLU A 64 32.83 37.69 -7.08
CA GLU A 64 31.67 37.75 -7.96
C GLU A 64 30.42 37.32 -7.21
N GLY A 65 29.49 38.22 -7.14
CA GLY A 65 28.05 38.10 -7.27
C GLY A 65 27.23 37.23 -6.31
N ILE A 66 27.16 37.50 -4.99
CA ILE A 66 26.08 36.98 -4.16
C ILE A 66 25.01 38.09 -4.03
N ARG A 67 23.91 37.98 -4.76
CA ARG A 67 22.70 38.79 -4.54
C ARG A 67 22.05 38.38 -3.21
N LYS A 68 21.96 39.32 -2.28
CA LYS A 68 21.21 39.21 -1.03
C LYS A 68 19.72 38.99 -1.35
N ILE A 69 19.20 37.80 -1.01
CA ILE A 69 17.76 37.57 -1.00
C ILE A 69 17.22 38.17 0.31
N ARG A 70 16.42 39.21 0.17
CA ARG A 70 15.69 39.85 1.27
C ARG A 70 14.41 39.06 1.47
N MET A 71 14.25 38.37 2.60
CA MET A 71 12.98 37.72 2.96
C MET A 71 11.93 38.80 3.20
N ASN A 72 10.90 38.79 2.37
CA ASN A 72 9.70 39.59 2.59
C ASN A 72 8.70 38.74 3.39
N LYS A 73 8.25 39.27 4.52
CA LYS A 73 7.18 38.69 5.31
C LYS A 73 5.85 38.86 4.55
N GLY A 74 5.26 37.78 4.11
CA GLY A 74 3.89 37.74 3.59
C GLY A 74 3.77 37.07 2.21
N GLY A 75 3.14 35.90 2.18
CA GLY A 75 2.64 35.28 0.96
C GLY A 75 3.44 34.05 0.50
N THR A 76 2.82 32.90 0.61
CA THR A 76 3.24 31.62 0.04
C THR A 76 3.20 31.69 -1.48
N ALA A 77 4.33 31.96 -2.10
CA ALA A 77 4.57 31.62 -3.50
C ALA A 77 5.84 30.77 -3.53
N LEU A 78 5.66 29.46 -3.75
CA LEU A 78 6.75 28.60 -4.20
C LEU A 78 7.27 29.20 -5.50
N ASP A 79 8.51 29.66 -5.47
CA ASP A 79 9.14 30.34 -6.60
C ASP A 79 9.27 29.38 -7.79
N ARG A 80 9.00 29.86 -9.01
CA ARG A 80 9.15 29.10 -10.27
C ARG A 80 10.51 28.41 -10.42
N THR A 81 11.55 28.92 -9.76
CA THR A 81 12.88 28.30 -9.73
C THR A 81 12.93 26.96 -9.01
N SER A 82 12.07 26.72 -8.02
CA SER A 82 11.91 25.41 -7.38
C SER A 82 11.28 24.38 -8.32
N PHE A 83 10.39 24.84 -9.21
CA PHE A 83 9.73 23.98 -10.21
C PHE A 83 10.68 23.60 -11.36
N GLU A 84 11.58 24.50 -11.78
CA GLU A 84 12.59 24.21 -12.81
C GLU A 84 13.70 23.28 -12.30
N VAL A 85 14.04 23.35 -11.02
CA VAL A 85 14.97 22.39 -10.39
C VAL A 85 14.32 21.01 -10.26
N LEU A 86 13.01 20.94 -9.95
CA LEU A 86 12.27 19.66 -9.94
C LEU A 86 12.22 19.01 -11.33
N SER A 87 12.03 19.80 -12.39
CA SER A 87 11.97 19.26 -13.78
C SER A 87 13.33 18.74 -14.27
N PHE A 88 14.43 19.18 -13.69
CA PHE A 88 15.77 18.69 -14.03
C PHE A 88 16.10 17.35 -13.36
N PHE A 89 15.47 17.03 -12.22
CA PHE A 89 15.62 15.75 -11.50
C PHE A 89 14.57 14.72 -11.86
N ILE A 90 13.41 15.12 -12.39
CA ILE A 90 12.42 14.22 -12.99
C ILE A 90 12.97 13.85 -14.37
N GLY A 91 13.52 12.64 -14.48
CA GLY A 91 14.18 12.13 -15.67
C GLY A 91 13.38 12.39 -16.96
N LYS A 92 14.11 12.44 -18.08
CA LYS A 92 13.62 12.64 -19.45
C LYS A 92 12.18 12.15 -19.63
N GLU A 93 11.31 13.02 -20.14
CA GLU A 93 9.98 12.64 -20.61
C GLU A 93 10.06 11.33 -21.41
N GLY A 94 9.32 10.30 -20.96
CA GLY A 94 8.97 9.20 -21.82
C GLY A 94 9.23 7.75 -21.38
N MET A 95 9.91 7.48 -20.26
CA MET A 95 10.11 6.06 -19.84
C MET A 95 9.20 5.69 -18.68
N ASN A 96 7.98 5.23 -18.96
CA ASN A 96 7.05 4.68 -17.98
C ASN A 96 7.02 3.16 -18.05
N MET A 97 7.07 2.48 -16.89
CA MET A 97 6.78 1.05 -16.84
C MET A 97 5.36 0.81 -17.33
N ILE A 98 5.22 -0.08 -18.30
CA ILE A 98 3.92 -0.49 -18.84
C ILE A 98 3.39 -1.61 -17.95
N ASP A 99 2.13 -1.52 -17.51
CA ASP A 99 1.43 -2.66 -16.92
C ASP A 99 1.09 -3.65 -18.03
N ILE A 100 1.83 -4.76 -18.07
CA ILE A 100 1.72 -5.77 -19.11
C ILE A 100 0.38 -6.51 -19.02
N LYS A 101 -0.15 -6.68 -17.80
CA LYS A 101 -1.43 -7.38 -17.59
C LYS A 101 -2.60 -6.57 -18.12
N GLU A 102 -2.59 -5.25 -17.96
CA GLU A 102 -3.64 -4.33 -18.43
C GLU A 102 -3.54 -4.02 -19.93
N ASN A 103 -2.40 -4.28 -20.56
CA ASN A 103 -2.22 -4.12 -22.00
C ASN A 103 -2.61 -5.44 -22.71
N GLU A 104 -3.76 -5.46 -23.39
CA GLU A 104 -4.31 -6.67 -24.03
C GLU A 104 -3.31 -7.37 -24.94
N GLN A 105 -2.57 -6.62 -25.76
CA GLN A 105 -1.61 -7.17 -26.72
C GLN A 105 -0.37 -7.74 -26.05
N LEU A 106 0.20 -7.02 -25.09
CA LEU A 106 1.35 -7.50 -24.32
C LEU A 106 0.95 -8.65 -23.39
N SER A 107 -0.25 -8.63 -22.82
CA SER A 107 -0.79 -9.70 -21.99
C SER A 107 -0.88 -11.01 -22.79
N LYS A 108 -1.47 -10.95 -23.98
CA LYS A 108 -1.56 -12.09 -24.91
C LYS A 108 -0.17 -12.62 -25.33
N LEU A 109 0.77 -11.71 -25.60
CA LEU A 109 2.15 -12.04 -25.97
C LEU A 109 2.90 -12.72 -24.81
N ASN A 110 2.82 -12.16 -23.61
CA ASN A 110 3.46 -12.67 -22.40
C ASN A 110 2.87 -14.03 -21.99
N HIS A 111 1.55 -14.21 -22.09
CA HIS A 111 0.90 -15.50 -21.86
C HIS A 111 1.44 -16.58 -22.81
N SER A 112 1.59 -16.26 -24.08
CA SER A 112 2.15 -17.18 -25.06
C SER A 112 3.64 -17.46 -24.82
N CYS A 113 4.38 -16.47 -24.34
CA CYS A 113 5.79 -16.63 -23.97
C CYS A 113 5.94 -17.53 -22.72
N ALA A 114 4.98 -17.49 -21.77
CA ALA A 114 4.95 -18.42 -20.63
C ALA A 114 4.84 -19.89 -21.10
N HIS A 115 3.97 -20.17 -22.07
CA HIS A 115 3.86 -21.51 -22.69
C HIS A 115 5.13 -21.89 -23.44
N MET A 116 5.77 -20.95 -24.15
CA MET A 116 7.05 -21.22 -24.82
C MET A 116 8.16 -21.56 -23.82
N MET A 117 8.17 -20.90 -22.65
CA MET A 117 9.08 -21.23 -21.54
C MET A 117 8.77 -22.63 -20.99
N ALA A 118 7.51 -22.94 -20.72
CA ALA A 118 7.10 -24.28 -20.25
C ALA A 118 7.52 -25.39 -21.22
N GLN A 119 7.36 -25.19 -22.55
CA GLN A 119 7.86 -26.10 -23.57
C GLN A 119 9.38 -26.25 -23.50
N ALA A 120 10.14 -25.18 -23.34
CA ALA A 120 11.59 -25.22 -23.22
C ALA A 120 12.03 -25.99 -21.96
N VAL A 121 11.37 -25.76 -20.84
CA VAL A 121 11.61 -26.51 -19.60
C VAL A 121 11.27 -27.98 -19.78
N LYS A 122 10.15 -28.33 -20.41
CA LYS A 122 9.77 -29.73 -20.68
C LYS A 122 10.78 -30.45 -21.54
N ARG A 123 11.37 -29.76 -22.52
CA ARG A 123 12.45 -30.32 -23.36
C ARG A 123 13.73 -30.61 -22.58
N LEU A 124 14.11 -29.69 -21.68
CA LEU A 124 15.32 -29.82 -20.86
C LEU A 124 15.13 -30.77 -19.68
N TYR A 125 13.93 -30.79 -19.13
CA TYR A 125 13.54 -31.58 -17.97
C TYR A 125 12.24 -32.36 -18.26
N PRO A 126 12.31 -33.52 -18.91
CA PRO A 126 11.13 -34.30 -19.36
C PRO A 126 10.16 -34.68 -18.22
N GLN A 127 10.68 -34.83 -16.98
CA GLN A 127 9.88 -35.13 -15.78
C GLN A 127 9.08 -33.92 -15.26
N ALA A 128 9.32 -32.70 -15.76
CA ALA A 128 8.64 -31.49 -15.29
C ALA A 128 7.12 -31.60 -15.36
N LYS A 129 6.45 -31.19 -14.29
CA LYS A 129 4.99 -31.04 -14.20
C LYS A 129 4.67 -29.55 -14.04
N PHE A 130 3.52 -29.12 -14.51
CA PHE A 130 3.20 -27.69 -14.64
C PHE A 130 1.89 -27.35 -13.95
N TRP A 131 1.87 -26.30 -13.13
CA TRP A 131 0.64 -25.84 -12.53
C TRP A 131 -0.01 -24.72 -13.36
N VAL A 132 0.37 -23.44 -13.15
CA VAL A 132 -0.20 -22.28 -13.83
C VAL A 132 0.87 -21.29 -14.28
N GLY A 133 0.59 -20.59 -15.40
CA GLY A 133 1.48 -19.61 -15.98
C GLY A 133 0.77 -18.27 -16.28
N PRO A 134 0.33 -17.49 -15.27
CA PRO A 134 -0.39 -16.24 -15.49
C PRO A 134 0.53 -15.10 -15.92
N VAL A 135 -0.10 -14.10 -16.55
CA VAL A 135 0.50 -12.79 -16.80
C VAL A 135 0.31 -11.92 -15.56
N VAL A 136 1.33 -11.16 -15.23
CA VAL A 136 1.36 -10.18 -14.15
C VAL A 136 1.80 -8.81 -14.69
N SER A 137 1.68 -7.76 -13.89
CA SER A 137 2.02 -6.39 -14.32
C SER A 137 3.44 -6.24 -14.87
N GLU A 138 4.40 -7.02 -14.35
CA GLU A 138 5.83 -6.97 -14.75
C GLU A 138 6.21 -7.99 -15.84
N GLY A 139 5.27 -8.81 -16.35
CA GLY A 139 5.54 -9.86 -17.31
C GLY A 139 4.70 -11.11 -17.08
N PHE A 140 5.34 -12.26 -17.00
CA PHE A 140 4.70 -13.55 -16.72
C PHE A 140 5.53 -14.38 -15.74
N TYR A 141 4.91 -15.39 -15.16
CA TYR A 141 5.64 -16.48 -14.51
C TYR A 141 5.02 -17.83 -14.86
N TYR A 142 5.71 -18.90 -14.51
CA TYR A 142 5.15 -20.25 -14.53
C TYR A 142 5.60 -21.03 -13.31
N ASP A 143 4.66 -21.71 -12.66
CA ASP A 143 4.89 -22.59 -11.52
C ASP A 143 5.03 -24.05 -12.00
N MET A 144 6.10 -24.71 -11.59
CA MET A 144 6.46 -26.03 -12.06
C MET A 144 7.09 -26.89 -10.98
N ASP A 145 6.89 -28.17 -11.08
CA ASP A 145 7.57 -29.19 -10.27
C ASP A 145 8.60 -29.91 -11.12
N LEU A 146 9.86 -29.83 -10.75
CA LEU A 146 10.98 -30.49 -11.44
C LEU A 146 11.49 -31.73 -10.69
N GLY A 147 10.73 -32.25 -9.72
CA GLY A 147 11.17 -33.29 -8.79
C GLY A 147 12.32 -32.80 -7.91
N ASP A 148 13.42 -33.56 -7.91
CA ASP A 148 14.60 -33.22 -7.09
C ASP A 148 15.47 -32.09 -7.67
N LYS A 149 15.29 -31.75 -8.96
CA LYS A 149 16.04 -30.67 -9.60
C LYS A 149 15.55 -29.30 -9.11
N LYS A 150 16.47 -28.48 -8.63
CA LYS A 150 16.24 -27.07 -8.32
C LYS A 150 16.80 -26.20 -9.43
N ILE A 151 16.03 -25.20 -9.85
CA ILE A 151 16.47 -24.16 -10.79
C ILE A 151 17.45 -23.24 -10.08
N THR A 152 18.50 -22.88 -10.79
CA THR A 152 19.53 -21.92 -10.38
C THR A 152 19.65 -20.81 -11.43
N ASP A 153 20.38 -19.74 -11.10
CA ASP A 153 20.62 -18.65 -12.07
C ASP A 153 21.34 -19.14 -13.34
N ASP A 154 22.15 -20.20 -13.26
CA ASP A 154 22.84 -20.81 -14.41
C ASP A 154 21.89 -21.59 -15.35
N ASP A 155 20.73 -22.02 -14.86
CA ASP A 155 19.73 -22.72 -15.68
C ASP A 155 18.95 -21.73 -16.56
N LEU A 156 18.75 -20.47 -16.14
CA LEU A 156 17.97 -19.49 -16.90
C LEU A 156 18.53 -19.25 -18.32
N PRO A 157 19.85 -19.04 -18.53
CA PRO A 157 20.41 -18.93 -19.87
C PRO A 157 20.25 -20.21 -20.74
N LEU A 158 20.22 -21.39 -20.12
CA LEU A 158 20.00 -22.65 -20.84
C LEU A 158 18.56 -22.75 -21.33
N ILE A 159 17.59 -22.38 -20.49
CA ILE A 159 16.17 -22.30 -20.83
C ILE A 159 15.96 -21.26 -21.93
N GLU A 160 16.53 -20.05 -21.81
CA GLU A 160 16.45 -19.02 -22.85
C GLU A 160 17.00 -19.50 -24.20
N LYS A 161 18.09 -20.27 -24.20
CA LYS A 161 18.67 -20.83 -25.41
C LYS A 161 17.71 -21.80 -26.10
N GLU A 162 16.98 -22.61 -25.31
CA GLU A 162 15.97 -23.51 -25.85
C GLU A 162 14.73 -22.76 -26.34
N MET A 163 14.25 -21.76 -25.60
CA MET A 163 13.17 -20.85 -26.01
C MET A 163 13.49 -20.19 -27.36
N LYS A 164 14.73 -19.72 -27.56
CA LYS A 164 15.16 -19.13 -28.84
C LYS A 164 15.06 -20.10 -30.01
N LYS A 165 15.32 -21.40 -29.78
CA LYS A 165 15.11 -22.43 -30.82
C LYS A 165 13.64 -22.61 -31.14
N ILE A 166 12.79 -22.70 -30.11
CA ILE A 166 11.33 -22.82 -30.24
C ILE A 166 10.75 -21.63 -31.00
N ALA A 167 11.13 -20.41 -30.65
CA ALA A 167 10.70 -19.19 -31.34
C ALA A 167 11.14 -19.18 -32.83
N LYS A 168 12.36 -19.68 -33.13
CA LYS A 168 12.87 -19.82 -34.52
C LYS A 168 12.08 -20.85 -35.33
N ASP A 169 11.67 -21.96 -34.72
CA ASP A 169 10.84 -22.97 -35.36
C ASP A 169 9.45 -22.43 -35.74
N GLY A 170 8.95 -21.42 -35.03
CA GLY A 170 7.79 -20.62 -35.40
C GLY A 170 6.49 -21.42 -35.53
N LYS A 171 6.30 -22.46 -34.73
CA LYS A 171 5.09 -23.28 -34.73
C LYS A 171 3.85 -22.44 -34.40
N ARG A 172 2.70 -22.83 -34.99
CA ARG A 172 1.41 -22.23 -34.63
C ARG A 172 0.99 -22.66 -33.23
N ILE A 173 0.26 -21.78 -32.55
CA ILE A 173 -0.43 -22.07 -31.32
C ILE A 173 -1.90 -22.30 -31.69
N VAL A 174 -2.39 -23.53 -31.46
CA VAL A 174 -3.72 -23.96 -31.87
C VAL A 174 -4.57 -24.26 -30.64
N ARG A 175 -5.74 -23.62 -30.58
CA ARG A 175 -6.76 -23.88 -29.56
C ARG A 175 -7.56 -25.11 -29.93
N GLU A 176 -7.70 -26.04 -29.00
CA GLU A 176 -8.51 -27.24 -29.13
C GLU A 176 -9.52 -27.29 -27.95
N GLU A 177 -10.78 -27.62 -28.25
CA GLU A 177 -11.78 -27.94 -27.22
C GLU A 177 -11.81 -29.47 -27.07
N ILE A 178 -11.75 -29.92 -25.83
CA ILE A 178 -11.70 -31.36 -25.52
C ILE A 178 -12.68 -31.69 -24.40
N SER A 179 -13.12 -32.93 -24.34
CA SER A 179 -13.93 -33.45 -23.24
C SER A 179 -13.11 -33.58 -21.95
N LYS A 180 -13.79 -33.59 -20.79
CA LYS A 180 -13.13 -33.83 -19.49
C LYS A 180 -12.40 -35.20 -19.47
N ALA A 181 -12.96 -36.22 -20.10
CA ALA A 181 -12.32 -37.55 -20.20
C ALA A 181 -11.02 -37.50 -20.98
N GLU A 182 -11.00 -36.80 -22.13
CA GLU A 182 -9.78 -36.61 -22.94
C GLU A 182 -8.73 -35.77 -22.17
N ALA A 183 -9.16 -34.74 -21.46
CA ALA A 183 -8.26 -33.93 -20.65
C ALA A 183 -7.61 -34.74 -19.52
N LEU A 184 -8.38 -35.56 -18.79
CA LEU A 184 -7.86 -36.43 -17.73
C LEU A 184 -6.85 -37.47 -18.29
N GLU A 185 -7.10 -38.06 -19.46
CA GLU A 185 -6.15 -38.99 -20.07
C GLU A 185 -4.89 -38.28 -20.59
N MET A 186 -5.05 -37.06 -21.18
CA MET A 186 -3.93 -36.26 -21.71
C MET A 186 -2.95 -35.83 -20.62
N PHE A 187 -3.45 -35.48 -19.44
CA PHE A 187 -2.66 -34.97 -18.32
C PHE A 187 -2.53 -35.97 -17.16
N LYS A 188 -2.76 -37.27 -17.37
CA LYS A 188 -2.78 -38.29 -16.32
C LYS A 188 -1.51 -38.38 -15.47
N ASP A 189 -0.36 -37.95 -16.00
CA ASP A 189 0.94 -37.97 -15.32
C ASP A 189 1.26 -36.65 -14.63
N ASP A 190 0.35 -35.64 -14.70
CA ASP A 190 0.53 -34.31 -14.11
C ASP A 190 -0.57 -34.03 -13.06
N GLU A 191 -0.25 -34.29 -11.81
CA GLU A 191 -1.19 -34.12 -10.67
C GLU A 191 -1.73 -32.68 -10.53
N TYR A 192 -0.94 -31.65 -10.93
CA TYR A 192 -1.34 -30.27 -10.87
C TYR A 192 -2.41 -29.95 -11.93
N LYS A 193 -2.28 -30.50 -13.13
CA LYS A 193 -3.29 -30.38 -14.19
C LYS A 193 -4.54 -31.19 -13.87
N LEU A 194 -4.39 -32.38 -13.28
CA LEU A 194 -5.54 -33.19 -12.83
C LEU A 194 -6.37 -32.46 -11.78
N ASP A 195 -5.72 -31.80 -10.82
CA ASP A 195 -6.41 -30.99 -9.82
C ASP A 195 -7.19 -29.83 -10.47
N LEU A 196 -6.61 -29.10 -11.42
CA LEU A 196 -7.29 -28.06 -12.16
C LEU A 196 -8.50 -28.59 -12.94
N ILE A 197 -8.34 -29.70 -13.66
CA ILE A 197 -9.39 -30.34 -14.47
C ILE A 197 -10.55 -30.82 -13.58
N SER A 198 -10.27 -31.32 -12.39
CA SER A 198 -11.30 -31.81 -11.46
C SER A 198 -12.36 -30.75 -11.14
N ASN A 199 -11.94 -29.48 -11.08
CA ASN A 199 -12.77 -28.31 -10.77
C ASN A 199 -13.44 -27.68 -12.00
N LEU A 200 -13.24 -28.22 -13.22
CA LEU A 200 -13.84 -27.70 -14.45
C LEU A 200 -15.08 -28.52 -14.83
N GLU A 201 -16.07 -27.84 -15.41
CA GLU A 201 -17.24 -28.49 -15.99
C GLU A 201 -16.92 -29.10 -17.36
N ASP A 202 -17.58 -30.20 -17.71
CA ASP A 202 -17.44 -30.82 -19.02
C ASP A 202 -18.00 -29.89 -20.11
N GLY A 203 -17.34 -29.81 -21.26
CA GLY A 203 -17.69 -28.92 -22.37
C GLY A 203 -17.10 -27.51 -22.30
N SER A 204 -16.36 -27.17 -21.22
CA SER A 204 -15.67 -25.88 -21.08
C SER A 204 -14.15 -25.98 -21.12
N ILE A 205 -13.60 -27.18 -21.40
CA ILE A 205 -12.16 -27.45 -21.30
C ILE A 205 -11.49 -27.14 -22.61
N THR A 206 -10.48 -26.28 -22.55
CA THR A 206 -9.66 -25.91 -23.70
C THR A 206 -8.19 -26.19 -23.43
N VAL A 207 -7.50 -26.64 -24.44
CA VAL A 207 -6.04 -26.81 -24.47
C VAL A 207 -5.44 -26.02 -25.61
N TYR A 208 -4.19 -25.64 -25.46
CA TYR A 208 -3.43 -25.00 -26.52
C TYR A 208 -2.21 -25.85 -26.87
N ARG A 209 -2.11 -26.16 -28.15
CA ARG A 209 -1.04 -26.95 -28.70
C ARG A 209 -0.04 -26.11 -29.49
N GLN A 210 1.24 -26.23 -29.14
CA GLN A 210 2.35 -25.62 -29.89
C GLN A 210 3.45 -26.68 -30.19
N GLY A 211 3.43 -27.20 -31.41
CA GLY A 211 4.30 -28.32 -31.76
C GLY A 211 3.98 -29.56 -30.92
N GLU A 212 4.98 -30.08 -30.21
CA GLU A 212 4.84 -31.26 -29.33
C GLU A 212 4.30 -30.91 -27.91
N PHE A 213 4.25 -29.62 -27.55
CA PHE A 213 3.79 -29.20 -26.24
C PHE A 213 2.29 -28.89 -26.26
N VAL A 214 1.59 -29.35 -25.22
CA VAL A 214 0.17 -29.09 -25.00
C VAL A 214 -0.01 -28.60 -23.56
N ASP A 215 -0.83 -27.58 -23.38
CA ASP A 215 -1.14 -27.07 -22.06
C ASP A 215 -2.64 -26.80 -21.87
N LEU A 216 -3.14 -27.03 -20.64
CA LEU A 216 -4.49 -26.71 -20.23
C LEU A 216 -4.57 -25.18 -20.04
N CYS A 217 -5.36 -24.50 -20.87
CA CYS A 217 -5.39 -23.05 -20.87
C CYS A 217 -6.67 -22.48 -21.48
N ARG A 218 -7.13 -21.33 -20.96
CA ARG A 218 -8.29 -20.59 -21.50
C ARG A 218 -7.90 -19.63 -22.63
N GLY A 219 -6.63 -19.28 -22.77
CA GLY A 219 -6.14 -18.25 -23.70
C GLY A 219 -6.43 -16.83 -23.20
N PRO A 220 -6.36 -15.81 -24.06
CA PRO A 220 -5.95 -15.90 -25.46
C PRO A 220 -4.44 -16.07 -25.68
N HIS A 221 -4.03 -16.48 -26.89
CA HIS A 221 -2.65 -16.60 -27.32
C HIS A 221 -2.40 -15.95 -28.67
N VAL A 222 -1.13 -15.65 -28.98
CA VAL A 222 -0.71 -15.23 -30.31
C VAL A 222 -0.76 -16.39 -31.31
N ASP A 223 -0.78 -16.10 -32.59
CA ASP A 223 -0.94 -17.14 -33.65
C ASP A 223 0.25 -18.09 -33.75
N THR A 224 1.46 -17.57 -33.48
CA THR A 224 2.71 -18.35 -33.61
C THR A 224 3.71 -17.97 -32.51
N VAL A 225 4.47 -18.95 -32.03
CA VAL A 225 5.57 -18.72 -31.06
C VAL A 225 6.68 -17.81 -31.59
N LYS A 226 6.74 -17.57 -32.92
CA LYS A 226 7.70 -16.64 -33.52
C LYS A 226 7.52 -15.20 -33.03
N GLN A 227 6.29 -14.83 -32.63
CA GLN A 227 6.01 -13.51 -32.08
C GLN A 227 6.68 -13.31 -30.71
N CYS A 228 6.90 -14.38 -29.94
CA CYS A 228 7.54 -14.35 -28.63
C CYS A 228 9.09 -14.31 -28.67
N ARG A 229 9.70 -13.78 -29.73
CA ARG A 229 11.17 -13.83 -29.94
C ARG A 229 11.97 -12.85 -29.08
N ASN A 230 11.35 -11.74 -28.63
CA ASN A 230 11.99 -10.70 -27.85
C ASN A 230 11.59 -10.87 -26.38
N PHE A 231 12.28 -11.74 -25.69
CA PHE A 231 11.99 -12.10 -24.30
C PHE A 231 13.25 -12.11 -23.44
N LYS A 232 13.04 -12.04 -22.11
CA LYS A 232 14.08 -12.23 -21.10
C LYS A 232 13.50 -13.00 -19.91
N LEU A 233 14.24 -13.98 -19.39
CA LEU A 233 13.96 -14.56 -18.08
C LEU A 233 14.63 -13.69 -17.01
N LEU A 234 13.88 -13.33 -15.98
CA LEU A 234 14.28 -12.29 -15.03
C LEU A 234 14.87 -12.88 -13.74
N LYS A 235 14.19 -13.86 -13.15
CA LYS A 235 14.54 -14.50 -11.88
C LYS A 235 13.81 -15.81 -11.68
N HIS A 236 14.21 -16.56 -10.67
CA HIS A 236 13.47 -17.72 -10.18
C HIS A 236 13.18 -17.59 -8.68
N SER A 237 12.18 -18.29 -8.17
CA SER A 237 11.84 -18.38 -6.75
C SER A 237 11.12 -19.69 -6.43
N GLY A 238 10.96 -20.01 -5.15
CA GLY A 238 9.99 -20.99 -4.68
C GLY A 238 8.58 -20.35 -4.59
N ALA A 239 7.56 -21.18 -4.78
CA ALA A 239 6.16 -20.81 -4.55
C ALA A 239 5.40 -22.02 -4.03
N TYR A 240 4.65 -21.88 -2.93
CA TYR A 240 3.83 -22.98 -2.42
C TYR A 240 2.64 -23.23 -3.34
N TRP A 241 2.36 -24.48 -3.63
CA TRP A 241 1.19 -24.87 -4.40
C TRP A 241 -0.09 -24.36 -3.75
N LYS A 242 -0.95 -23.70 -4.54
CA LYS A 242 -2.18 -23.02 -4.09
C LYS A 242 -1.95 -21.93 -3.03
N GLY A 243 -0.70 -21.47 -2.86
CA GLY A 243 -0.37 -20.45 -1.87
C GLY A 243 -0.35 -20.93 -0.41
N ASP A 244 -0.54 -22.21 -0.16
CA ASP A 244 -0.56 -22.80 1.18
C ASP A 244 0.82 -23.35 1.55
N ALA A 245 1.40 -22.86 2.65
CA ALA A 245 2.72 -23.27 3.14
C ALA A 245 2.81 -24.77 3.56
N ASN A 246 1.66 -25.42 3.77
CA ASN A 246 1.59 -26.84 4.04
C ASN A 246 1.70 -27.71 2.78
N ASN A 247 1.51 -27.12 1.61
CA ASN A 247 1.62 -27.80 0.32
C ASN A 247 3.06 -27.83 -0.19
N LYS A 248 3.27 -28.64 -1.23
CA LYS A 248 4.58 -28.77 -1.88
C LYS A 248 5.05 -27.44 -2.43
N MET A 249 6.34 -27.14 -2.24
CA MET A 249 6.98 -25.98 -2.82
C MET A 249 7.32 -26.26 -4.29
N LEU A 250 6.69 -25.51 -5.19
CA LEU A 250 6.97 -25.49 -6.62
C LEU A 250 8.09 -24.50 -6.91
N GLN A 251 8.65 -24.61 -8.11
CA GLN A 251 9.62 -23.65 -8.63
C GLN A 251 8.92 -22.71 -9.60
N ARG A 252 9.18 -21.43 -9.45
CA ARG A 252 8.60 -20.34 -10.26
C ARG A 252 9.70 -19.65 -11.03
N ILE A 253 9.52 -19.51 -12.35
CA ILE A 253 10.40 -18.72 -13.21
C ILE A 253 9.62 -17.52 -13.73
N TYR A 254 10.21 -16.33 -13.62
CA TYR A 254 9.65 -15.08 -14.12
C TYR A 254 10.31 -14.70 -15.44
N GLY A 255 9.53 -14.16 -16.34
CA GLY A 255 10.00 -13.66 -17.62
C GLY A 255 9.16 -12.51 -18.14
N VAL A 256 9.64 -11.89 -19.22
CA VAL A 256 8.96 -10.79 -19.90
C VAL A 256 9.18 -10.91 -21.41
N CYS A 257 8.18 -10.47 -22.18
CA CYS A 257 8.23 -10.48 -23.64
C CYS A 257 7.63 -9.19 -24.22
N PHE A 258 8.28 -8.62 -25.23
CA PHE A 258 7.83 -7.45 -25.96
C PHE A 258 7.78 -7.69 -27.46
N GLU A 259 7.08 -6.83 -28.21
CA GLU A 259 6.97 -6.97 -29.65
C GLU A 259 8.28 -6.66 -30.35
N THR A 260 9.01 -5.67 -29.88
CA THR A 260 10.30 -5.25 -30.40
C THR A 260 11.43 -5.49 -29.40
N LYS A 261 12.66 -5.51 -29.91
CA LYS A 261 13.86 -5.66 -29.09
C LYS A 261 14.13 -4.38 -28.30
N GLU A 262 13.84 -3.26 -28.91
CA GLU A 262 14.00 -1.92 -28.36
C GLU A 262 13.13 -1.75 -27.12
N GLU A 263 11.84 -2.09 -27.19
CA GLU A 263 10.92 -2.06 -26.02
C GLU A 263 11.39 -2.99 -24.89
N LEU A 264 11.88 -4.19 -25.23
CA LEU A 264 12.45 -5.10 -24.23
C LEU A 264 13.67 -4.50 -23.54
N GLU A 265 14.60 -3.91 -24.30
CA GLU A 265 15.82 -3.29 -23.76
C GLU A 265 15.47 -2.09 -22.86
N GLU A 266 14.51 -1.26 -23.27
CA GLU A 266 13.99 -0.14 -22.49
C GLU A 266 13.36 -0.62 -21.17
N HIS A 267 12.49 -1.62 -21.22
CA HIS A 267 11.88 -2.20 -20.02
C HIS A 267 12.92 -2.80 -19.06
N LEU A 268 13.94 -3.50 -19.58
CA LEU A 268 15.02 -4.05 -18.76
C LEU A 268 15.85 -2.92 -18.09
N GLN A 269 16.07 -1.79 -18.76
CA GLN A 269 16.73 -0.63 -18.16
C GLN A 269 15.88 -0.04 -17.03
N LEU A 270 14.56 0.05 -17.20
CA LEU A 270 13.64 0.51 -16.14
C LEU A 270 13.65 -0.43 -14.92
N LEU A 271 13.68 -1.76 -15.14
CA LEU A 271 13.79 -2.73 -14.05
C LEU A 271 15.11 -2.58 -13.28
N GLU A 272 16.24 -2.36 -13.98
CA GLU A 272 17.53 -2.11 -13.33
C GLU A 272 17.54 -0.78 -12.56
N GLU A 273 16.90 0.26 -13.08
CA GLU A 273 16.77 1.53 -12.37
C GLU A 273 15.86 1.38 -11.14
N ALA A 274 14.77 0.62 -11.23
CA ALA A 274 13.91 0.31 -10.10
C ALA A 274 14.66 -0.42 -8.97
N LYS A 275 15.54 -1.38 -9.31
CA LYS A 275 16.39 -2.06 -8.32
C LYS A 275 17.36 -1.11 -7.62
N LYS A 276 17.91 -0.12 -8.33
CA LYS A 276 18.79 0.90 -7.73
C LYS A 276 18.04 1.77 -6.73
N ARG A 277 16.77 2.08 -7.02
CA ARG A 277 15.88 2.94 -6.20
C ARG A 277 15.13 2.19 -5.11
N ASP A 278 15.27 0.85 -4.98
CA ASP A 278 14.56 0.04 -3.99
C ASP A 278 14.63 0.68 -2.60
N HIS A 279 13.45 1.00 -2.02
CA HIS A 279 13.34 1.70 -0.74
C HIS A 279 13.95 0.93 0.43
N LYS A 280 14.02 -0.41 0.36
CA LYS A 280 14.65 -1.25 1.40
C LYS A 280 16.16 -1.08 1.38
N LYS A 281 16.74 -0.95 0.18
CA LYS A 281 18.18 -0.70 0.00
C LYS A 281 18.51 0.73 0.41
N LEU A 282 17.87 1.72 -0.22
CA LEU A 282 18.12 3.13 0.06
C LEU A 282 17.77 3.52 1.50
N GLY A 283 16.67 2.98 2.04
CA GLY A 283 16.27 3.21 3.43
C GLY A 283 17.32 2.75 4.43
N ARG A 284 18.00 1.62 4.16
CA ARG A 284 19.14 1.13 4.96
C ARG A 284 20.37 2.03 4.78
N GLU A 285 20.73 2.34 3.55
CA GLU A 285 21.90 3.18 3.23
C GLU A 285 21.80 4.58 3.83
N LEU A 286 20.60 5.17 3.82
CA LEU A 286 20.31 6.49 4.37
C LEU A 286 19.97 6.47 5.88
N GLY A 287 19.89 5.29 6.51
CA GLY A 287 19.56 5.15 7.93
C GLY A 287 18.13 5.61 8.27
N LEU A 288 17.13 5.30 7.41
CA LEU A 288 15.76 5.77 7.57
C LEU A 288 14.92 4.82 8.44
N PHE A 289 15.02 3.52 8.21
CA PHE A 289 14.27 2.51 8.96
C PHE A 289 14.98 1.16 8.96
N MET A 290 14.53 0.29 9.87
CA MET A 290 14.96 -1.10 9.93
C MET A 290 13.75 -2.03 10.19
N MET A 291 13.91 -3.29 9.83
CA MET A 291 12.99 -4.38 10.18
C MET A 291 13.68 -5.26 11.23
N SER A 292 12.88 -5.83 12.15
CA SER A 292 13.37 -6.70 13.22
C SER A 292 12.55 -7.98 13.27
N GLU A 293 13.18 -9.09 13.63
CA GLU A 293 12.48 -10.37 13.90
C GLU A 293 11.52 -10.29 15.08
N TYR A 294 11.81 -9.43 16.06
CA TYR A 294 10.93 -9.17 17.22
C TYR A 294 9.66 -8.40 16.85
N ALA A 295 9.62 -7.78 15.66
CA ALA A 295 8.49 -7.01 15.16
C ALA A 295 8.30 -7.30 13.66
N ALA A 296 8.08 -8.57 13.33
CA ALA A 296 7.98 -9.04 11.94
C ALA A 296 6.88 -8.31 11.16
N GLY A 297 7.26 -7.58 10.11
CA GLY A 297 6.36 -6.76 9.31
C GLY A 297 5.99 -5.41 9.92
N MET A 298 6.66 -4.99 11.00
CA MET A 298 6.44 -3.70 11.67
C MET A 298 7.74 -2.89 11.58
N PRO A 299 7.80 -1.80 10.77
CA PRO A 299 9.01 -1.03 10.59
C PRO A 299 9.39 -0.23 11.85
N ILE A 300 10.68 -0.17 12.14
CA ILE A 300 11.26 0.67 13.18
C ILE A 300 11.94 1.84 12.48
N PHE A 301 11.45 3.07 12.69
CA PHE A 301 12.06 4.27 12.16
C PHE A 301 13.32 4.65 12.94
N LEU A 302 14.38 4.97 12.21
CA LEU A 302 15.66 5.44 12.74
C LEU A 302 15.65 6.99 12.79
N PRO A 303 16.64 7.63 13.44
CA PRO A 303 16.64 9.09 13.60
C PRO A 303 16.46 9.88 12.29
N ASN A 304 17.14 9.50 11.21
CA ASN A 304 16.97 10.16 9.91
C ASN A 304 15.56 9.94 9.34
N GLY A 305 15.01 8.74 9.48
CA GLY A 305 13.65 8.43 9.06
C GLY A 305 12.60 9.21 9.85
N MET A 306 12.87 9.46 11.13
CA MET A 306 11.99 10.30 11.95
C MET A 306 12.02 11.78 11.55
N ILE A 307 13.14 12.29 11.02
CA ILE A 307 13.18 13.64 10.45
C ILE A 307 12.22 13.73 9.27
N LEU A 308 12.36 12.81 8.30
CA LEU A 308 11.49 12.74 7.13
C LEU A 308 10.01 12.59 7.52
N ARG A 309 9.72 11.66 8.45
CA ARG A 309 8.37 11.41 8.95
C ARG A 309 7.76 12.65 9.61
N ASN A 310 8.50 13.32 10.48
CA ASN A 310 8.04 14.52 11.17
C ASN A 310 7.73 15.67 10.21
N VAL A 311 8.53 15.85 9.15
CA VAL A 311 8.27 16.86 8.11
C VAL A 311 6.95 16.55 7.39
N LEU A 312 6.70 15.30 7.03
CA LEU A 312 5.46 14.88 6.37
C LEU A 312 4.24 15.04 7.28
N GLU A 313 4.36 14.66 8.56
CA GLU A 313 3.30 14.80 9.56
C GLU A 313 3.00 16.30 9.84
N GLN A 314 4.04 17.12 9.97
CA GLN A 314 3.89 18.57 10.16
C GLN A 314 3.18 19.21 8.97
N PHE A 315 3.61 18.89 7.75
CA PHE A 315 2.99 19.37 6.52
C PHE A 315 1.52 18.93 6.43
N TRP A 316 1.21 17.70 6.82
CA TRP A 316 -0.17 17.21 6.88
C TRP A 316 -1.02 18.05 7.86
N TYR A 317 -0.55 18.31 9.08
CA TYR A 317 -1.26 19.13 10.06
C TYR A 317 -1.50 20.55 9.55
N GLU A 318 -0.49 21.16 8.93
CA GLU A 318 -0.59 22.53 8.40
C GLU A 318 -1.64 22.64 7.29
N GLU A 319 -1.62 21.74 6.32
CA GLU A 319 -2.58 21.74 5.21
C GLU A 319 -4.00 21.41 5.66
N HIS A 320 -4.16 20.45 6.56
CA HIS A 320 -5.48 20.11 7.11
C HIS A 320 -6.06 21.22 8.01
N THR A 321 -5.22 21.94 8.75
CA THR A 321 -5.65 23.12 9.51
C THR A 321 -6.22 24.20 8.59
N LYS A 322 -5.58 24.45 7.44
CA LYS A 322 -6.08 25.42 6.43
C LYS A 322 -7.43 24.97 5.84
N GLU A 323 -7.67 23.67 5.73
CA GLU A 323 -8.92 23.08 5.26
C GLU A 323 -10.01 22.97 6.35
N GLY A 324 -9.73 23.44 7.57
CA GLY A 324 -10.69 23.49 8.68
C GLY A 324 -10.93 22.12 9.34
N TYR A 325 -9.95 21.23 9.33
CA TYR A 325 -10.04 19.96 10.07
C TYR A 325 -9.82 20.16 11.56
N GLN A 326 -10.54 19.40 12.35
CA GLN A 326 -10.36 19.22 13.80
C GLN A 326 -9.61 17.91 14.02
N PHE A 327 -8.57 17.92 14.86
CA PHE A 327 -7.76 16.74 15.08
C PHE A 327 -8.21 15.96 16.30
N ILE A 328 -8.31 14.65 16.14
CA ILE A 328 -8.65 13.71 17.20
C ILE A 328 -7.53 12.69 17.39
N LYS A 329 -7.58 11.96 18.49
CA LYS A 329 -6.71 10.80 18.73
C LYS A 329 -7.50 9.71 19.44
N THR A 330 -7.60 8.55 18.85
CA THR A 330 -8.32 7.39 19.39
C THR A 330 -7.37 6.35 19.97
N PRO A 331 -7.76 5.58 21.00
CA PRO A 331 -6.94 4.53 21.57
C PRO A 331 -6.57 3.44 20.54
N ILE A 332 -5.40 2.85 20.72
CA ILE A 332 -4.96 1.74 19.85
C ILE A 332 -5.74 0.47 20.15
N MET A 333 -6.06 0.20 21.42
CA MET A 333 -6.75 -1.00 21.88
C MET A 333 -8.13 -0.64 22.41
N MET A 334 -9.16 -1.30 21.89
CA MET A 334 -10.56 -1.07 22.27
C MET A 334 -11.28 -2.41 22.41
N SER A 335 -12.37 -2.42 23.17
CA SER A 335 -13.10 -3.64 23.49
C SER A 335 -13.84 -4.22 22.27
N LYS A 336 -14.07 -5.52 22.30
CA LYS A 336 -14.72 -6.30 21.23
C LYS A 336 -16.07 -5.74 20.82
N GLU A 337 -16.88 -5.26 21.77
CA GLU A 337 -18.23 -4.77 21.53
C GLU A 337 -18.26 -3.59 20.52
N LEU A 338 -17.19 -2.79 20.49
CA LEU A 338 -17.06 -1.71 19.51
C LEU A 338 -16.92 -2.26 18.09
N TRP A 339 -16.18 -3.35 17.95
CA TRP A 339 -15.92 -4.02 16.66
C TRP A 339 -17.12 -4.82 16.17
N GLU A 340 -17.90 -5.40 17.07
CA GLU A 340 -19.19 -6.02 16.78
C GLU A 340 -20.21 -4.95 16.31
N THR A 341 -20.29 -3.82 17.02
CA THR A 341 -21.16 -2.70 16.62
C THR A 341 -20.82 -2.21 15.23
N SER A 342 -19.55 -2.07 14.88
CA SER A 342 -19.12 -1.58 13.58
C SER A 342 -19.15 -2.63 12.45
N GLY A 343 -19.36 -3.93 12.76
CA GLY A 343 -19.31 -5.03 11.79
C GLY A 343 -17.90 -5.54 11.45
N HIS A 344 -16.86 -4.90 11.96
CA HIS A 344 -15.48 -5.35 11.69
C HIS A 344 -15.19 -6.74 12.28
N TRP A 345 -15.88 -7.10 13.36
CA TRP A 345 -15.71 -8.40 13.98
C TRP A 345 -16.17 -9.55 13.09
N ASP A 346 -17.22 -9.34 12.28
CA ASP A 346 -17.79 -10.35 11.39
C ASP A 346 -17.04 -10.43 10.05
N HIS A 347 -16.64 -9.27 9.49
CA HIS A 347 -16.08 -9.18 8.13
C HIS A 347 -14.55 -9.02 8.08
N TYR A 348 -13.89 -8.77 9.21
CA TYR A 348 -12.45 -8.43 9.21
C TYR A 348 -11.63 -9.10 10.32
N LYS A 349 -12.22 -10.00 11.12
CA LYS A 349 -11.61 -10.62 12.32
C LYS A 349 -10.26 -11.30 12.03
N ASP A 350 -10.14 -12.00 10.92
CA ASP A 350 -8.92 -12.75 10.56
C ASP A 350 -7.69 -11.84 10.38
N ASN A 351 -7.93 -10.55 10.12
CA ASN A 351 -6.89 -9.53 9.99
C ASN A 351 -6.68 -8.72 11.28
N MET A 352 -7.32 -9.06 12.40
CA MET A 352 -7.22 -8.34 13.66
C MET A 352 -6.30 -9.05 14.65
N TYR A 353 -5.57 -8.27 15.47
CA TYR A 353 -4.88 -8.75 16.66
C TYR A 353 -5.83 -8.63 17.85
N THR A 354 -6.12 -9.74 18.51
CA THR A 354 -7.00 -9.79 19.68
C THR A 354 -6.25 -10.23 20.93
N THR A 355 -6.74 -9.82 22.09
CA THR A 355 -6.19 -10.21 23.41
C THR A 355 -7.29 -10.22 24.46
N MET A 356 -7.03 -10.96 25.56
CA MET A 356 -7.90 -10.99 26.74
C MET A 356 -7.30 -10.15 27.85
N VAL A 357 -8.08 -9.24 28.43
CA VAL A 357 -7.71 -8.43 29.60
C VAL A 357 -8.89 -8.46 30.57
N ASP A 358 -8.65 -8.88 31.82
CA ASP A 358 -9.67 -8.97 32.87
C ASP A 358 -10.94 -9.71 32.42
N GLU A 359 -10.77 -10.87 31.78
CA GLU A 359 -11.84 -11.73 31.22
C GLU A 359 -12.67 -11.07 30.09
N ARG A 360 -12.23 -9.94 29.56
CA ARG A 360 -12.85 -9.25 28.42
C ARG A 360 -11.96 -9.32 27.19
N GLU A 361 -12.58 -9.50 26.02
CA GLU A 361 -11.88 -9.52 24.74
C GLU A 361 -11.67 -8.11 24.20
N PHE A 362 -10.45 -7.80 23.79
CA PHE A 362 -10.04 -6.55 23.17
C PHE A 362 -9.39 -6.82 21.83
N ALA A 363 -9.42 -5.83 20.97
CA ALA A 363 -8.65 -5.84 19.73
C ALA A 363 -7.80 -4.58 19.56
N ILE A 364 -6.63 -4.76 18.96
CA ILE A 364 -5.83 -3.65 18.45
C ILE A 364 -6.50 -3.16 17.17
N LYS A 365 -6.76 -1.86 17.06
CA LYS A 365 -7.56 -1.29 15.96
C LYS A 365 -6.95 -1.57 14.59
N PRO A 366 -7.69 -2.19 13.64
CA PRO A 366 -7.30 -2.33 12.24
C PRO A 366 -7.68 -1.11 11.40
N MET A 367 -8.59 -0.27 11.93
CA MET A 367 -9.16 0.94 11.33
C MET A 367 -9.49 1.98 12.40
N ASN A 368 -9.61 3.25 12.02
CA ASN A 368 -9.87 4.35 12.97
C ASN A 368 -11.36 4.71 13.09
N CYS A 369 -12.18 4.32 12.11
CA CYS A 369 -13.56 4.75 11.97
C CYS A 369 -14.45 4.51 13.23
N PRO A 370 -14.43 3.35 13.93
CA PRO A 370 -15.28 3.18 15.11
C PRO A 370 -14.93 4.16 16.24
N GLY A 371 -13.64 4.50 16.38
CA GLY A 371 -13.19 5.51 17.34
C GLY A 371 -13.72 6.91 17.00
N ALA A 372 -13.73 7.27 15.72
CA ALA A 372 -14.29 8.56 15.26
C ALA A 372 -15.80 8.65 15.52
N MET A 373 -16.56 7.53 15.43
CA MET A 373 -17.98 7.50 15.80
C MET A 373 -18.19 7.83 17.28
N LEU A 374 -17.35 7.29 18.15
CA LEU A 374 -17.42 7.61 19.58
C LEU A 374 -17.16 9.10 19.84
N VAL A 375 -16.21 9.71 19.12
CA VAL A 375 -15.92 11.14 19.22
C VAL A 375 -17.10 11.96 18.71
N TYR A 376 -17.66 11.62 17.55
CA TYR A 376 -18.87 12.30 17.03
C TYR A 376 -20.01 12.26 18.04
N ASN A 377 -20.31 11.11 18.61
CA ASN A 377 -21.42 10.93 19.56
C ASN A 377 -21.16 11.53 20.95
N SER A 378 -19.95 12.01 21.23
CA SER A 378 -19.62 12.63 22.51
C SER A 378 -20.31 14.01 22.72
N THR A 379 -20.81 14.63 21.65
CA THR A 379 -21.48 15.93 21.66
C THR A 379 -22.73 15.91 20.77
N LEU A 380 -23.65 16.85 21.02
CA LEU A 380 -24.80 17.06 20.14
C LEU A 380 -24.43 17.99 19.00
N HIS A 381 -24.82 17.62 17.78
CA HIS A 381 -24.57 18.39 16.57
C HIS A 381 -25.86 18.97 16.00
N SER A 382 -25.77 20.15 15.41
CA SER A 382 -26.82 20.76 14.62
C SER A 382 -26.43 20.81 13.13
N TYR A 383 -27.39 21.03 12.26
CA TYR A 383 -27.14 21.19 10.82
C TYR A 383 -26.16 22.35 10.50
N LYS A 384 -25.96 23.29 11.42
CA LYS A 384 -25.02 24.43 11.29
C LYS A 384 -23.57 24.04 11.54
N ASP A 385 -23.35 22.94 12.26
CA ASP A 385 -22.01 22.44 12.60
C ASP A 385 -21.42 21.61 11.45
N LEU A 386 -22.26 21.23 10.48
CA LEU A 386 -21.87 20.39 9.34
C LEU A 386 -21.49 21.22 8.10
N PRO A 387 -20.46 20.84 7.35
CA PRO A 387 -19.71 19.60 7.47
C PRO A 387 -18.68 19.63 8.61
N LEU A 388 -18.65 18.59 9.43
CA LEU A 388 -17.64 18.37 10.46
C LEU A 388 -16.53 17.49 9.90
N ARG A 389 -15.27 17.95 9.94
CA ARG A 389 -14.10 17.26 9.42
C ARG A 389 -13.16 16.89 10.57
N MET A 390 -13.07 15.59 10.89
CA MET A 390 -12.19 15.09 11.95
C MET A 390 -11.02 14.33 11.33
N GLY A 391 -9.78 14.78 11.59
CA GLY A 391 -8.56 14.16 11.10
C GLY A 391 -7.77 13.45 12.20
N GLU A 392 -7.18 12.32 11.89
CA GLU A 392 -6.33 11.55 12.79
C GLU A 392 -5.13 10.95 12.05
N LEU A 393 -3.90 11.23 12.50
CA LEU A 393 -2.77 10.35 12.20
C LEU A 393 -2.91 9.11 13.09
N GLY A 394 -3.68 8.14 12.59
CA GLY A 394 -4.15 6.98 13.33
C GLY A 394 -3.27 5.76 13.08
N GLN A 395 -2.55 5.30 14.13
CA GLN A 395 -1.78 4.07 14.04
C GLN A 395 -2.73 2.86 14.12
N VAL A 396 -2.64 1.98 13.13
CA VAL A 396 -3.46 0.77 12.99
C VAL A 396 -2.58 -0.47 12.79
N HIS A 397 -3.14 -1.64 13.07
CA HIS A 397 -2.45 -2.91 12.95
C HIS A 397 -3.32 -3.90 12.16
N ARG A 398 -2.72 -4.56 11.18
CA ARG A 398 -3.38 -5.59 10.38
C ARG A 398 -2.52 -6.84 10.30
N HIS A 399 -3.10 -8.00 10.55
CA HIS A 399 -2.41 -9.28 10.45
C HIS A 399 -2.26 -9.69 8.98
N GLU A 400 -1.32 -9.02 8.31
CA GLU A 400 -0.96 -9.35 6.93
C GLU A 400 -0.19 -10.67 6.87
N ALA A 401 -0.47 -11.49 5.86
CA ALA A 401 0.26 -12.73 5.63
C ALA A 401 1.77 -12.46 5.40
N SER A 402 2.64 -13.28 5.96
CA SER A 402 4.10 -13.09 5.89
C SER A 402 4.63 -12.98 4.45
N GLY A 403 4.06 -13.75 3.51
CA GLY A 403 4.45 -13.72 2.10
C GLY A 403 4.02 -12.46 1.34
N ALA A 404 3.12 -11.65 1.91
CA ALA A 404 2.67 -10.40 1.32
C ALA A 404 3.49 -9.18 1.78
N LEU A 405 4.30 -9.31 2.82
CA LEU A 405 5.08 -8.20 3.39
C LEU A 405 6.15 -7.70 2.41
N ASN A 406 6.27 -6.38 2.28
CA ASN A 406 7.23 -5.77 1.35
C ASN A 406 7.75 -4.41 1.85
N GLY A 407 8.83 -4.43 2.64
CA GLY A 407 9.45 -3.21 3.18
C GLY A 407 8.43 -2.27 3.83
N LEU A 408 8.38 -1.00 3.38
CA LEU A 408 7.37 -0.03 3.81
C LEU A 408 6.07 -0.10 3.01
N PHE A 409 6.04 -0.80 1.87
CA PHE A 409 4.86 -0.86 0.99
C PHE A 409 3.72 -1.71 1.54
N ARG A 410 4.05 -2.78 2.27
CA ARG A 410 3.06 -3.63 2.93
C ARG A 410 3.58 -4.11 4.26
N VAL A 411 2.99 -3.61 5.32
CA VAL A 411 3.41 -3.75 6.71
C VAL A 411 2.25 -4.14 7.61
N ARG A 412 2.54 -4.62 8.80
CA ARG A 412 1.52 -5.00 9.81
C ARG A 412 1.15 -3.87 10.76
N THR A 413 1.99 -2.84 10.86
CA THR A 413 1.74 -1.63 11.63
C THR A 413 2.02 -0.43 10.77
N PHE A 414 1.04 0.47 10.65
CA PHE A 414 1.18 1.69 9.87
C PHE A 414 0.29 2.81 10.40
N THR A 415 0.62 4.04 10.03
CA THR A 415 -0.13 5.23 10.40
C THR A 415 -0.91 5.73 9.20
N GLN A 416 -2.24 5.68 9.28
CA GLN A 416 -3.11 6.30 8.27
C GLN A 416 -3.22 7.80 8.53
N ASP A 417 -3.18 8.58 7.48
CA ASP A 417 -3.56 9.99 7.46
C ASP A 417 -5.08 10.14 7.31
N ASP A 418 -5.78 9.54 8.23
CA ASP A 418 -7.21 9.28 8.17
C ASP A 418 -8.05 10.52 8.51
N ALA A 419 -9.21 10.62 7.90
CA ALA A 419 -10.21 11.59 8.29
C ALA A 419 -11.62 11.07 8.06
N HIS A 420 -12.52 11.48 8.96
CA HIS A 420 -13.94 11.16 8.92
C HIS A 420 -14.72 12.48 8.84
N LEU A 421 -15.45 12.63 7.75
CA LEU A 421 -16.23 13.83 7.48
C LEU A 421 -17.71 13.52 7.61
N PHE A 422 -18.40 14.27 8.47
CA PHE A 422 -19.85 14.13 8.65
C PHE A 422 -20.55 15.33 8.04
N MET A 423 -21.57 15.06 7.23
CA MET A 423 -22.25 16.11 6.48
C MET A 423 -23.72 15.80 6.22
N ARG A 424 -24.45 16.81 5.78
CA ARG A 424 -25.80 16.63 5.26
C ARG A 424 -25.73 16.07 3.83
N PRO A 425 -26.78 15.34 3.36
CA PRO A 425 -26.81 14.81 2.00
C PRO A 425 -26.59 15.85 0.89
N ASP A 426 -27.09 17.08 1.09
CA ASP A 426 -26.93 18.19 0.14
C ASP A 426 -25.51 18.76 0.05
N GLN A 427 -24.62 18.40 0.96
CA GLN A 427 -23.21 18.85 1.01
C GLN A 427 -22.24 17.87 0.36
N VAL A 428 -22.66 16.64 0.03
CA VAL A 428 -21.78 15.55 -0.40
C VAL A 428 -20.99 15.92 -1.66
N GLU A 429 -21.69 16.40 -2.70
CA GLU A 429 -21.04 16.75 -3.98
C GLU A 429 -19.94 17.81 -3.79
N GLU A 430 -20.23 18.87 -3.03
CA GLU A 430 -19.27 19.95 -2.80
C GLU A 430 -18.08 19.49 -1.96
N GLU A 431 -18.31 18.65 -0.94
CA GLU A 431 -17.22 18.10 -0.13
C GLU A 431 -16.34 17.14 -0.93
N VAL A 432 -16.91 16.28 -1.76
CA VAL A 432 -16.11 15.38 -2.63
C VAL A 432 -15.26 16.20 -3.62
N LYS A 433 -15.83 17.25 -4.25
CA LYS A 433 -15.07 18.15 -5.14
C LYS A 433 -13.92 18.83 -4.39
N ARG A 434 -14.18 19.32 -3.18
CA ARG A 434 -13.15 19.93 -2.31
C ARG A 434 -12.04 18.93 -1.97
N LEU A 435 -12.40 17.69 -1.63
CA LEU A 435 -11.44 16.63 -1.32
C LEU A 435 -10.57 16.28 -2.53
N ILE A 436 -11.15 16.17 -3.73
CA ILE A 436 -10.40 15.94 -4.97
C ILE A 436 -9.40 17.08 -5.21
N ALA A 437 -9.82 18.33 -5.06
CA ALA A 437 -8.93 19.49 -5.20
C ALA A 437 -7.82 19.51 -4.14
N PHE A 438 -8.12 19.08 -2.91
CA PHE A 438 -7.16 18.97 -1.84
C PHE A 438 -6.12 17.87 -2.13
N ILE A 439 -6.55 16.70 -2.55
CA ILE A 439 -5.66 15.60 -2.97
C ILE A 439 -4.77 16.04 -4.13
N ASP A 440 -5.33 16.70 -5.14
CA ASP A 440 -4.59 17.23 -6.30
C ASP A 440 -3.46 18.18 -5.87
N ARG A 441 -3.76 19.12 -4.96
CA ARG A 441 -2.78 20.04 -4.40
C ARG A 441 -1.70 19.31 -3.61
N MET A 442 -2.08 18.36 -2.75
CA MET A 442 -1.13 17.60 -1.94
C MET A 442 -0.16 16.79 -2.79
N TYR A 443 -0.65 16.07 -3.81
CA TYR A 443 0.23 15.28 -4.67
C TYR A 443 1.11 16.13 -5.59
N SER A 444 0.61 17.26 -6.06
CA SER A 444 1.37 18.18 -6.91
C SER A 444 2.65 18.69 -6.26
N ILE A 445 2.66 18.88 -4.94
CA ILE A 445 3.84 19.34 -4.18
C ILE A 445 4.98 18.31 -4.24
N PHE A 446 4.65 17.02 -4.33
CA PHE A 446 5.62 15.94 -4.46
C PHE A 446 5.96 15.61 -5.92
N GLY A 447 5.34 16.28 -6.90
CA GLY A 447 5.50 15.97 -8.32
C GLY A 447 4.84 14.65 -8.74
N LEU A 448 3.85 14.19 -7.97
CA LEU A 448 3.13 12.95 -8.23
C LEU A 448 1.89 13.22 -9.09
N THR A 449 1.69 12.39 -10.11
CA THR A 449 0.45 12.32 -10.89
C THR A 449 -0.39 11.13 -10.45
N TYR A 450 -1.67 11.11 -10.79
CA TYR A 450 -2.56 10.02 -10.38
C TYR A 450 -3.69 9.77 -11.37
N ASP A 451 -4.24 8.56 -11.34
CA ASP A 451 -5.49 8.15 -11.96
C ASP A 451 -6.54 7.88 -10.87
N ILE A 452 -7.83 7.96 -11.23
CA ILE A 452 -8.93 7.70 -10.30
C ILE A 452 -9.68 6.45 -10.74
N GLU A 453 -10.01 5.58 -9.78
CA GLU A 453 -10.91 4.45 -9.97
C GLU A 453 -12.12 4.55 -9.04
N LEU A 454 -13.32 4.30 -9.58
CA LEU A 454 -14.54 4.12 -8.80
C LEU A 454 -14.70 2.63 -8.52
N SER A 455 -14.42 2.23 -7.29
CA SER A 455 -14.58 0.86 -6.80
C SER A 455 -16.01 0.66 -6.31
N THR A 456 -16.74 -0.23 -6.98
CA THR A 456 -18.18 -0.47 -6.76
C THR A 456 -18.42 -1.63 -5.79
N ARG A 457 -19.70 -1.91 -5.51
CA ARG A 457 -20.16 -2.90 -4.54
C ARG A 457 -19.50 -4.27 -4.74
N PRO A 458 -18.89 -4.86 -3.68
CA PRO A 458 -18.39 -6.24 -3.68
C PRO A 458 -19.54 -7.26 -3.51
N ASP A 459 -19.23 -8.56 -3.62
CA ASP A 459 -20.19 -9.64 -3.38
C ASP A 459 -20.62 -9.71 -1.90
N ASP A 460 -19.68 -9.52 -0.97
CA ASP A 460 -19.95 -9.43 0.48
C ASP A 460 -20.03 -7.96 0.89
N PHE A 461 -21.24 -7.46 1.11
CA PHE A 461 -21.50 -6.06 1.43
C PHE A 461 -22.61 -5.89 2.48
N MET A 462 -22.61 -4.74 3.13
CA MET A 462 -23.63 -4.31 4.09
C MET A 462 -24.58 -3.30 3.47
N GLY A 463 -25.83 -3.29 3.95
CA GLY A 463 -26.85 -2.31 3.56
C GLY A 463 -27.65 -2.70 2.33
N GLU A 464 -28.46 -1.76 1.84
CA GLU A 464 -29.39 -1.98 0.72
C GLU A 464 -28.76 -1.64 -0.63
N ILE A 465 -29.06 -2.45 -1.67
CA ILE A 465 -28.56 -2.26 -3.04
C ILE A 465 -28.85 -0.84 -3.55
N ALA A 466 -30.07 -0.33 -3.33
CA ALA A 466 -30.48 1.00 -3.79
C ALA A 466 -29.63 2.12 -3.16
N THR A 467 -29.18 1.94 -1.91
CA THR A 467 -28.28 2.88 -1.23
C THR A 467 -26.90 2.85 -1.88
N TRP A 468 -26.38 1.65 -2.21
CA TRP A 468 -25.12 1.48 -2.92
C TRP A 468 -25.13 2.16 -4.29
N ASP A 469 -26.17 1.89 -5.10
CA ASP A 469 -26.31 2.48 -6.43
C ASP A 469 -26.37 4.02 -6.37
N ALA A 470 -27.06 4.58 -5.36
CA ALA A 470 -27.08 6.03 -5.13
C ALA A 470 -25.73 6.60 -4.72
N CYS A 471 -24.98 5.90 -3.84
CA CYS A 471 -23.65 6.32 -3.41
C CYS A 471 -22.60 6.24 -4.54
N GLU A 472 -22.60 5.15 -5.32
CA GLU A 472 -21.74 4.98 -6.48
C GLU A 472 -21.97 6.11 -7.51
N LYS A 473 -23.24 6.39 -7.79
CA LYS A 473 -23.63 7.48 -8.68
C LYS A 473 -23.17 8.84 -8.15
N ALA A 474 -23.39 9.12 -6.86
CA ALA A 474 -23.02 10.39 -6.24
C ALA A 474 -21.50 10.64 -6.29
N LEU A 475 -20.68 9.61 -6.00
CA LEU A 475 -19.21 9.71 -6.11
C LEU A 475 -18.76 9.93 -7.56
N GLY A 476 -19.34 9.20 -8.52
CA GLY A 476 -19.03 9.36 -9.94
C GLY A 476 -19.40 10.75 -10.47
N ASP A 477 -20.62 11.22 -10.16
CA ASP A 477 -21.10 12.55 -10.56
C ASP A 477 -20.23 13.67 -9.98
N ALA A 478 -19.84 13.57 -8.70
CA ALA A 478 -18.96 14.54 -8.04
C ALA A 478 -17.55 14.55 -8.66
N CYS A 479 -17.02 13.38 -9.05
CA CYS A 479 -15.74 13.26 -9.73
C CYS A 479 -15.78 13.98 -11.10
N VAL A 480 -16.82 13.76 -11.89
CA VAL A 480 -17.04 14.44 -13.17
C VAL A 480 -17.23 15.94 -12.98
N ALA A 481 -18.00 16.35 -11.96
CA ALA A 481 -18.20 17.77 -11.62
C ALA A 481 -16.91 18.46 -11.16
N ALA A 482 -15.93 17.70 -10.62
CA ALA A 482 -14.57 18.18 -10.33
C ALA A 482 -13.66 18.26 -11.58
N GLY A 483 -14.18 17.93 -12.78
CA GLY A 483 -13.42 17.94 -14.02
C GLY A 483 -12.44 16.77 -14.16
N LYS A 484 -12.62 15.69 -13.40
CA LYS A 484 -11.78 14.50 -13.45
C LYS A 484 -12.49 13.36 -14.17
N THR A 485 -11.71 12.45 -14.72
CA THR A 485 -12.16 11.16 -15.28
C THR A 485 -11.82 10.02 -14.33
N PHE A 486 -12.57 8.95 -14.38
CA PHE A 486 -12.31 7.76 -13.61
C PHE A 486 -12.58 6.49 -14.42
N ARG A 487 -12.00 5.37 -13.99
CA ARG A 487 -12.34 4.02 -14.46
C ARG A 487 -13.21 3.34 -13.40
N ILE A 488 -14.07 2.41 -13.84
CA ILE A 488 -14.85 1.57 -12.91
C ILE A 488 -14.00 0.34 -12.56
N ASN A 489 -13.83 0.11 -11.27
CA ASN A 489 -13.25 -1.11 -10.71
C ASN A 489 -14.37 -1.89 -10.01
N ALA A 490 -14.98 -2.82 -10.75
CA ALA A 490 -16.16 -3.52 -10.30
C ALA A 490 -15.85 -4.52 -9.17
N GLY A 491 -16.59 -4.41 -8.06
CA GLY A 491 -16.49 -5.35 -6.94
C GLY A 491 -15.37 -5.08 -5.95
N ASP A 492 -14.60 -3.97 -6.09
CA ASP A 492 -13.48 -3.64 -5.20
C ASP A 492 -13.82 -2.61 -4.09
N GLY A 493 -15.10 -2.28 -3.94
CA GLY A 493 -15.60 -1.45 -2.84
C GLY A 493 -15.35 -2.12 -1.48
N ALA A 494 -15.32 -1.33 -0.40
CA ALA A 494 -15.29 -1.93 0.93
C ALA A 494 -16.68 -2.48 1.29
N PHE A 495 -16.75 -3.41 2.24
CA PHE A 495 -18.01 -4.05 2.63
C PHE A 495 -19.11 -3.05 3.10
N TYR A 496 -18.74 -1.83 3.48
CA TYR A 496 -19.63 -0.79 4.01
C TYR A 496 -19.88 0.39 3.06
N GLY A 497 -19.18 0.51 1.92
CA GLY A 497 -19.43 1.57 0.95
C GLY A 497 -18.49 1.63 -0.26
N PRO A 498 -18.95 2.28 -1.36
CA PRO A 498 -18.15 2.51 -2.55
C PRO A 498 -17.06 3.56 -2.32
N LYS A 499 -16.02 3.54 -3.16
CA LYS A 499 -14.87 4.45 -2.98
C LYS A 499 -14.31 4.97 -4.30
N LEU A 500 -13.76 6.19 -4.26
CA LEU A 500 -12.83 6.71 -5.27
C LEU A 500 -11.41 6.43 -4.78
N ASP A 501 -10.68 5.59 -5.49
CA ASP A 501 -9.29 5.26 -5.22
C ASP A 501 -8.36 6.09 -6.12
N PHE A 502 -7.34 6.69 -5.52
CA PHE A 502 -6.35 7.51 -6.18
C PHE A 502 -5.05 6.72 -6.33
N HIS A 503 -4.75 6.37 -7.57
CA HIS A 503 -3.60 5.58 -7.96
C HIS A 503 -2.47 6.51 -8.41
N ILE A 504 -1.52 6.82 -7.52
CA ILE A 504 -0.38 7.68 -7.85
C ILE A 504 0.63 6.96 -8.73
N ARG A 505 1.27 7.72 -9.62
CA ARG A 505 2.38 7.25 -10.46
C ARG A 505 3.70 7.82 -9.95
N ASP A 506 4.67 6.94 -9.72
CA ASP A 506 6.02 7.35 -9.36
C ASP A 506 6.85 7.73 -10.60
N SER A 507 8.10 8.14 -10.40
CA SER A 507 9.03 8.55 -11.48
C SER A 507 9.42 7.43 -12.46
N LEU A 508 9.08 6.18 -12.16
CA LEU A 508 9.27 5.03 -13.04
C LEU A 508 7.95 4.61 -13.73
N GLY A 509 6.86 5.35 -13.50
CA GLY A 509 5.52 5.03 -14.02
C GLY A 509 4.79 3.90 -13.29
N ARG A 510 5.32 3.40 -12.16
CA ARG A 510 4.64 2.38 -11.35
C ARG A 510 3.46 2.99 -10.62
N VAL A 511 2.40 2.21 -10.47
CA VAL A 511 1.12 2.65 -9.92
C VAL A 511 0.97 2.18 -8.47
N TRP A 512 0.57 3.11 -7.59
CA TRP A 512 0.42 2.87 -6.15
C TRP A 512 -0.90 3.44 -5.66
N GLN A 513 -1.81 2.60 -5.18
CA GLN A 513 -3.02 3.06 -4.49
C GLN A 513 -2.63 3.71 -3.15
N CYS A 514 -2.95 4.98 -2.99
CA CYS A 514 -2.66 5.77 -1.79
C CYS A 514 -3.90 6.50 -1.28
N GLY A 515 -4.40 7.49 -2.00
CA GLY A 515 -5.58 8.26 -1.61
C GLY A 515 -6.87 7.46 -1.80
N THR A 516 -7.84 7.72 -0.94
CA THR A 516 -9.18 7.14 -1.05
C THR A 516 -10.20 8.12 -0.48
N ILE A 517 -11.33 8.27 -1.16
CA ILE A 517 -12.54 8.92 -0.65
C ILE A 517 -13.64 7.86 -0.70
N GLN A 518 -14.19 7.51 0.45
CA GLN A 518 -15.18 6.44 0.57
C GLN A 518 -16.45 6.95 1.23
N MET A 519 -17.60 6.67 0.63
CA MET A 519 -18.89 7.03 1.17
C MET A 519 -19.43 5.90 2.05
N ASP A 520 -19.92 6.26 3.24
CA ASP A 520 -20.45 5.32 4.22
C ASP A 520 -21.78 5.81 4.78
N MET A 521 -22.80 4.98 4.58
CA MET A 521 -24.15 5.19 5.14
C MET A 521 -24.43 4.21 6.29
N ASN A 522 -23.62 3.18 6.46
CA ASN A 522 -23.85 2.09 7.39
C ASN A 522 -23.34 2.39 8.81
N LEU A 523 -22.10 2.87 8.96
CA LEU A 523 -21.55 3.16 10.29
C LEU A 523 -22.31 4.26 11.04
N PRO A 524 -22.71 5.39 10.41
CA PRO A 524 -23.56 6.37 11.09
C PRO A 524 -24.87 5.78 11.62
N GLU A 525 -25.47 4.81 10.92
CA GLU A 525 -26.66 4.10 11.37
C GLU A 525 -26.38 3.18 12.55
N ARG A 526 -25.36 2.33 12.45
CA ARG A 526 -25.00 1.35 13.48
C ARG A 526 -24.58 2.00 14.81
N PHE A 527 -23.99 3.19 14.74
CA PHE A 527 -23.58 3.97 15.93
C PHE A 527 -24.63 5.01 16.37
N ASP A 528 -25.79 5.03 15.73
CA ASP A 528 -26.86 6.01 15.98
C ASP A 528 -26.38 7.47 15.95
N CYS A 529 -25.46 7.79 15.02
CA CYS A 529 -24.96 9.15 14.81
C CYS A 529 -26.09 10.04 14.27
N THR A 530 -26.38 11.17 14.91
CA THR A 530 -27.44 12.09 14.49
C THR A 530 -27.02 13.55 14.63
N TYR A 531 -27.62 14.41 13.80
CA TYR A 531 -27.62 15.87 13.99
C TYR A 531 -29.05 16.39 14.04
N VAL A 532 -29.25 17.57 14.61
CA VAL A 532 -30.55 18.24 14.65
C VAL A 532 -30.69 19.14 13.42
N ASP A 533 -31.71 18.93 12.60
CA ASP A 533 -32.01 19.74 11.42
C ASP A 533 -32.62 21.11 11.76
N SER A 534 -32.99 21.88 10.73
CA SER A 534 -33.62 23.19 10.90
C SER A 534 -35.04 23.15 11.50
N GLU A 535 -35.69 21.98 11.48
CA GLU A 535 -37.03 21.73 12.03
C GLU A 535 -36.97 21.15 13.44
N GLY A 536 -35.76 20.93 13.99
CA GLY A 536 -35.57 20.34 15.32
C GLY A 536 -35.64 18.81 15.34
N LYS A 537 -35.63 18.16 14.19
CA LYS A 537 -35.62 16.69 14.07
C LYS A 537 -34.21 16.13 14.10
N LYS A 538 -34.05 14.96 14.68
CA LYS A 538 -32.81 14.18 14.58
C LYS A 538 -32.74 13.50 13.21
N VAL A 539 -31.67 13.75 12.48
CA VAL A 539 -31.41 13.23 11.13
C VAL A 539 -30.05 12.57 11.10
N ARG A 540 -29.90 11.52 10.29
CA ARG A 540 -28.64 10.77 10.09
C ARG A 540 -27.71 11.56 9.17
N PRO A 541 -26.43 11.77 9.52
CA PRO A 541 -25.45 12.34 8.59
C PRO A 541 -24.99 11.30 7.56
N VAL A 542 -24.54 11.79 6.40
CA VAL A 542 -23.67 11.04 5.50
C VAL A 542 -22.25 11.15 6.03
N MET A 543 -21.47 10.08 5.91
CA MET A 543 -20.07 10.07 6.29
C MET A 543 -19.18 9.78 5.10
N LEU A 544 -18.05 10.48 5.03
CA LEU A 544 -16.95 10.15 4.14
C LEU A 544 -15.71 9.76 4.97
N HIS A 545 -15.09 8.65 4.62
CA HIS A 545 -13.73 8.32 5.02
C HIS A 545 -12.77 8.88 3.98
N ARG A 546 -11.62 9.40 4.39
CA ARG A 546 -10.64 9.94 3.47
C ARG A 546 -9.22 9.74 3.99
N VAL A 547 -8.36 9.22 3.11
CA VAL A 547 -6.90 9.25 3.24
C VAL A 547 -6.29 9.91 2.01
N ILE A 548 -5.14 10.59 2.14
CA ILE A 548 -4.36 11.18 1.04
C ILE A 548 -3.07 10.41 0.83
N TYR A 549 -2.24 10.29 1.86
CA TYR A 549 -1.03 9.45 1.82
C TYR A 549 -1.36 7.95 1.81
N GLY A 550 -2.52 7.59 2.34
CA GLY A 550 -2.95 6.22 2.61
C GLY A 550 -2.31 5.68 3.87
N SER A 551 -1.01 5.37 3.84
CA SER A 551 -0.20 5.20 5.05
C SER A 551 1.11 5.98 4.90
N ILE A 552 1.55 6.58 5.99
CA ILE A 552 2.81 7.36 6.01
C ILE A 552 3.97 6.45 5.62
N GLU A 553 3.99 5.21 6.08
CA GLU A 553 5.03 4.22 5.79
C GLU A 553 5.12 3.94 4.29
N ARG A 554 3.99 3.62 3.63
CA ARG A 554 3.94 3.38 2.18
C ARG A 554 4.32 4.63 1.42
N PHE A 555 3.83 5.79 1.82
CA PHE A 555 4.10 7.05 1.16
C PHE A 555 5.60 7.41 1.24
N ILE A 556 6.24 7.23 2.41
CA ILE A 556 7.70 7.38 2.56
C ILE A 556 8.44 6.41 1.62
N GLY A 557 8.02 5.15 1.57
CA GLY A 557 8.61 4.18 0.65
C GLY A 557 8.54 4.62 -0.81
N ILE A 558 7.39 5.16 -1.23
CA ILE A 558 7.19 5.72 -2.59
C ILE A 558 8.09 6.92 -2.82
N LEU A 559 8.19 7.85 -1.88
CA LEU A 559 9.05 9.03 -2.00
C LEU A 559 10.54 8.66 -2.08
N ILE A 560 11.00 7.66 -1.30
CA ILE A 560 12.37 7.16 -1.39
C ILE A 560 12.67 6.69 -2.82
N GLU A 561 11.78 5.91 -3.43
CA GLU A 561 11.97 5.38 -4.77
C GLU A 561 11.73 6.43 -5.85
N HIS A 562 10.73 7.30 -5.68
CA HIS A 562 10.42 8.40 -6.59
C HIS A 562 11.61 9.35 -6.76
N TYR A 563 12.21 9.77 -5.64
CA TYR A 563 13.37 10.65 -5.65
C TYR A 563 14.72 9.91 -5.73
N GLY A 564 14.73 8.57 -5.72
CA GLY A 564 15.98 7.79 -5.72
C GLY A 564 16.88 8.08 -4.52
N GLY A 565 16.28 8.44 -3.37
CA GLY A 565 17.00 8.85 -2.16
C GLY A 565 17.49 10.30 -2.13
N HIS A 566 17.22 11.09 -3.18
CA HIS A 566 17.62 12.50 -3.28
C HIS A 566 16.41 13.41 -3.04
N PHE A 567 16.02 13.55 -1.79
CA PHE A 567 14.85 14.33 -1.41
C PHE A 567 15.03 15.83 -1.72
N PRO A 568 13.93 16.56 -2.03
CA PRO A 568 13.95 18.01 -2.14
C PRO A 568 14.32 18.64 -0.79
N MET A 569 14.92 19.85 -0.81
CA MET A 569 15.48 20.50 0.39
C MET A 569 14.48 20.76 1.52
N TRP A 570 13.19 20.74 1.24
CA TRP A 570 12.14 20.97 2.24
C TRP A 570 11.65 19.65 2.90
N LEU A 571 11.99 18.52 2.33
CA LEU A 571 11.67 17.16 2.77
C LEU A 571 12.94 16.45 3.28
#